data_3cae249f068d46adfda5e3b6b637b56f
#
_entry.id   3cae249f068d46adfda5e3b6b637b56f
#
_cell.length_a   1.000
_cell.length_b   1.000
_cell.length_c   1.000
_cell.angle_alpha   90.00
_cell.angle_beta   90.00
_cell.angle_gamma   90.00
#
_symmetry.space_group_name_H-M   'P 1'
#
loop_
_entity.id
_entity.type
_entity.pdbx_description
1 polymer ?
#
loop_
_entity_poly.entity_id
_entity_poly.type
_entity_poly.pdbx_seq_one_letter_code
_entity_poly.pdbx_strand_id
1 'polypeptide(L)'
;IECIQADADGVEPFEPGGFDLVSAQYLPIPRSPDGRGLQNLIDAVAPGGTLLVVAHDLAAMRAHDGHHHKPLIDFEAYFTPEDFEARLAGSPEWEVEVHETRPRPDGHSTPHVEDVVLRARRRC
;
A
#
# COMPACT_ATOMS: atom_id res chain seq x y z
N ILE A 1 22.45 9.29 0.90
CA ILE A 1 21.24 8.55 1.29
C ILE A 1 21.57 7.71 2.51
N GLU A 2 20.74 7.83 3.52
CA GLU A 2 20.84 7.00 4.72
C GLU A 2 19.83 5.88 4.64
N CYS A 3 20.26 4.64 4.81
CA CYS A 3 19.38 3.48 4.84
C CYS A 3 19.24 2.98 6.27
N ILE A 4 18.00 2.80 6.72
CA ILE A 4 17.68 2.32 8.05
C ILE A 4 16.85 1.06 7.93
N GLN A 5 17.21 0.03 8.69
CA GLN A 5 16.41 -1.18 8.78
C GLN A 5 15.35 -0.98 9.86
N ALA A 6 14.08 -1.16 9.50
CA ALA A 6 12.96 -1.03 10.43
C ALA A 6 11.82 -1.97 10.03
N ASP A 7 11.04 -2.36 11.02
CA ASP A 7 9.83 -3.15 10.82
C ASP A 7 8.63 -2.20 10.77
N ALA A 8 7.97 -2.12 9.62
CA ALA A 8 6.81 -1.24 9.44
C ALA A 8 5.69 -1.55 10.44
N ASP A 9 5.60 -2.80 10.91
CA ASP A 9 4.60 -3.22 11.88
C ASP A 9 5.09 -3.08 13.33
N GLY A 10 6.23 -2.45 13.53
CA GLY A 10 6.80 -2.23 14.86
C GLY A 10 6.19 -1.06 15.59
N VAL A 11 6.74 -0.77 16.77
CA VAL A 11 6.34 0.38 17.57
C VAL A 11 7.19 1.57 17.12
N GLU A 12 6.53 2.58 16.57
CA GLU A 12 7.15 3.81 16.06
C GLU A 12 8.40 3.57 15.21
N PRO A 13 8.30 2.75 14.14
CA PRO A 13 9.46 2.45 13.30
C PRO A 13 9.95 3.66 12.50
N PHE A 14 9.08 4.66 12.30
CA PHE A 14 9.37 5.86 11.53
C PHE A 14 9.03 7.11 12.34
N GLU A 15 9.75 8.19 12.08
CA GLU A 15 9.43 9.46 12.70
C GLU A 15 8.08 9.98 12.18
N PRO A 16 7.08 10.22 13.05
CA PRO A 16 5.79 10.74 12.62
C PRO A 16 5.95 12.10 11.91
N GLY A 17 5.34 12.21 10.72
CA GLY A 17 5.44 13.44 9.94
C GLY A 17 6.83 13.77 9.43
N GLY A 18 7.73 12.78 9.40
CA GLY A 18 9.13 13.01 9.08
C GLY A 18 9.49 12.95 7.58
N PHE A 19 8.55 12.55 6.72
CA PHE A 19 8.88 12.26 5.32
C PHE A 19 7.92 12.95 4.36
N ASP A 20 8.48 13.58 3.34
CA ASP A 20 7.70 14.23 2.28
C ASP A 20 7.11 13.22 1.30
N LEU A 21 7.72 12.05 1.19
CA LEU A 21 7.24 10.95 0.37
C LEU A 21 7.37 9.64 1.15
N VAL A 22 6.26 8.94 1.28
CA VAL A 22 6.24 7.56 1.75
C VAL A 22 5.76 6.69 0.60
N SER A 23 6.61 5.79 0.13
CA SER A 23 6.30 4.92 -0.99
C SER A 23 6.39 3.47 -0.56
N ALA A 24 5.28 2.76 -0.67
CA ALA A 24 5.19 1.34 -0.37
C ALA A 24 4.83 0.61 -1.66
N GLN A 25 5.82 -0.04 -2.26
CA GLN A 25 5.64 -0.77 -3.51
C GLN A 25 5.80 -2.25 -3.26
N TYR A 26 4.71 -3.00 -3.43
CA TYR A 26 4.67 -4.44 -3.21
C TYR A 26 5.12 -4.86 -1.81
N LEU A 27 4.89 -3.99 -0.84
CA LEU A 27 5.27 -4.22 0.56
C LEU A 27 4.21 -5.07 1.25
N PRO A 28 4.55 -6.27 1.73
CA PRO A 28 3.59 -7.13 2.41
C PRO A 28 3.46 -6.72 3.88
N ILE A 29 2.46 -5.92 4.20
CA ILE A 29 2.19 -5.49 5.58
C ILE A 29 1.13 -6.41 6.16
N PRO A 30 1.47 -7.21 7.17
CA PRO A 30 0.49 -8.13 7.77
C PRO A 30 -0.71 -7.40 8.36
N ARG A 31 -1.89 -7.95 8.16
CA ARG A 31 -3.08 -7.42 8.81
C ARG A 31 -2.98 -7.62 10.33
N SER A 32 -3.35 -6.59 11.05
CA SER A 32 -3.46 -6.64 12.50
C SER A 32 -4.77 -6.00 12.92
N PRO A 33 -5.32 -6.35 14.09
CA PRO A 33 -6.60 -5.79 14.54
C PRO A 33 -6.60 -4.27 14.66
N ASP A 34 -5.46 -3.69 15.02
CA ASP A 34 -5.30 -2.24 15.16
C ASP A 34 -4.82 -1.53 13.88
N GLY A 35 -4.39 -2.28 12.87
CA GLY A 35 -3.86 -1.71 11.64
C GLY A 35 -2.55 -0.95 11.83
N ARG A 36 -1.73 -1.38 12.78
CA ARG A 36 -0.53 -0.62 13.17
C ARG A 36 0.46 -0.39 12.03
N GLY A 37 0.76 -1.43 11.27
CA GLY A 37 1.70 -1.30 10.14
C GLY A 37 1.22 -0.29 9.10
N LEU A 38 -0.05 -0.34 8.77
CA LEU A 38 -0.69 0.60 7.86
C LEU A 38 -0.66 2.02 8.43
N GLN A 39 -1.03 2.17 9.70
CA GLN A 39 -1.08 3.48 10.34
C GLN A 39 0.31 4.10 10.48
N ASN A 40 1.33 3.29 10.74
CA ASN A 40 2.71 3.77 10.83
C ASN A 40 3.16 4.46 9.54
N LEU A 41 2.82 3.88 8.39
CA LEU A 41 3.14 4.48 7.09
C LEU A 41 2.37 5.78 6.87
N ILE A 42 1.10 5.81 7.24
CA ILE A 42 0.27 7.02 7.12
C ILE A 42 0.83 8.13 7.99
N ASP A 43 1.16 7.81 9.23
CA ASP A 43 1.65 8.80 10.20
C ASP A 43 3.03 9.36 9.83
N ALA A 44 3.81 8.61 9.08
CA ALA A 44 5.14 9.03 8.66
C ALA A 44 5.13 10.19 7.65
N VAL A 45 4.01 10.39 6.96
CA VAL A 45 3.91 11.42 5.92
C VAL A 45 3.79 12.81 6.55
N ALA A 46 4.66 13.73 6.14
CA ALA A 46 4.63 15.12 6.59
C ALA A 46 3.41 15.86 6.05
N PRO A 47 2.96 16.93 6.73
CA PRO A 47 1.95 17.83 6.13
C PRO A 47 2.44 18.32 4.77
N GLY A 48 1.59 18.22 3.75
CA GLY A 48 1.95 18.52 2.37
C GLY A 48 2.64 17.37 1.64
N GLY A 49 2.96 16.29 2.34
CA GLY A 49 3.63 15.13 1.75
C GLY A 49 2.69 14.18 1.03
N THR A 50 3.28 13.17 0.41
CA THR A 50 2.58 12.19 -0.42
C THR A 50 2.77 10.78 0.11
N LEU A 51 1.69 10.01 0.11
CA LEU A 51 1.70 8.56 0.30
C LEU A 51 1.44 7.91 -1.06
N LEU A 52 2.34 7.04 -1.47
CA LEU A 52 2.20 6.26 -2.70
C LEU A 52 2.21 4.78 -2.35
N VAL A 53 1.14 4.09 -2.67
CA VAL A 53 1.02 2.64 -2.44
C VAL A 53 0.78 1.97 -3.78
N VAL A 54 1.62 1.00 -4.10
CA VAL A 54 1.49 0.19 -5.31
C VAL A 54 1.48 -1.27 -4.90
N ALA A 55 0.49 -2.01 -5.36
CA ALA A 55 0.37 -3.43 -5.07
C ALA A 55 -0.23 -4.16 -6.28
N HIS A 56 -0.07 -5.47 -6.28
CA HIS A 56 -0.73 -6.30 -7.30
C HIS A 56 -2.25 -6.19 -7.15
N ASP A 57 -2.95 -6.25 -8.29
CA ASP A 57 -4.41 -6.38 -8.25
C ASP A 57 -4.77 -7.80 -7.82
N LEU A 58 -5.12 -7.96 -6.55
CA LEU A 58 -5.39 -9.27 -5.99
C LEU A 58 -6.65 -9.91 -6.57
N ALA A 59 -7.63 -9.09 -6.97
CA ALA A 59 -8.84 -9.62 -7.60
C ALA A 59 -8.52 -10.27 -8.94
N ALA A 60 -7.67 -9.63 -9.74
CA ALA A 60 -7.22 -10.20 -11.01
C ALA A 60 -6.38 -11.45 -10.80
N MET A 61 -5.50 -11.45 -9.78
CA MET A 61 -4.69 -12.61 -9.45
C MET A 61 -5.52 -13.80 -9.00
N ARG A 62 -6.53 -13.57 -8.17
CA ARG A 62 -7.45 -14.62 -7.73
C ARG A 62 -8.23 -15.21 -8.89
N ALA A 63 -8.69 -14.38 -9.80
CA ALA A 63 -9.42 -14.83 -10.98
C ALA A 63 -8.55 -15.71 -11.88
N HIS A 64 -7.25 -15.39 -11.97
CA HIS A 64 -6.31 -16.15 -12.76
C HIS A 64 -5.90 -17.47 -12.11
N ASP A 65 -5.70 -17.47 -10.80
CA ASP A 65 -5.23 -18.64 -10.05
C ASP A 65 -6.36 -19.60 -9.64
N GLY A 66 -7.59 -19.21 -9.80
CA GLY A 66 -8.75 -19.92 -9.24
C GLY A 66 -8.99 -21.32 -9.76
N HIS A 67 -8.23 -21.78 -10.73
CA HIS A 67 -8.51 -23.05 -11.40
C HIS A 67 -7.54 -24.19 -11.07
N HIS A 68 -6.39 -23.93 -10.48
CA HIS A 68 -5.35 -24.97 -10.48
C HIS A 68 -4.73 -25.31 -9.14
N HIS A 69 -4.58 -24.39 -8.22
CA HIS A 69 -3.88 -24.67 -6.96
C HIS A 69 -4.33 -23.74 -5.85
N LYS A 70 -4.21 -24.22 -4.61
CA LYS A 70 -4.22 -23.31 -3.46
C LYS A 70 -3.12 -22.28 -3.67
N PRO A 71 -3.42 -20.97 -3.60
CA PRO A 71 -2.37 -19.98 -3.68
C PRO A 71 -1.35 -20.22 -2.57
N LEU A 72 -0.07 -20.15 -2.92
CA LEU A 72 1.03 -20.27 -1.97
C LEU A 72 1.03 -19.12 -0.97
N ILE A 73 0.35 -18.02 -1.31
CA ILE A 73 0.27 -16.81 -0.50
C ILE A 73 -1.18 -16.58 -0.13
N ASP A 74 -1.43 -16.40 1.17
CA ASP A 74 -2.73 -15.94 1.64
C ASP A 74 -2.81 -14.42 1.45
N PHE A 75 -3.42 -14.01 0.34
CA PHE A 75 -3.55 -12.60 0.00
C PHE A 75 -4.38 -11.81 1.01
N GLU A 76 -5.24 -12.50 1.77
CA GLU A 76 -6.07 -11.83 2.77
C GLU A 76 -5.31 -11.55 4.07
N ALA A 77 -4.12 -12.11 4.22
CA ALA A 77 -3.28 -11.86 5.38
C ALA A 77 -2.59 -10.49 5.37
N TYR A 78 -2.66 -9.76 4.26
CA TYR A 78 -1.95 -8.49 4.09
C TYR A 78 -2.87 -7.35 3.76
N PHE A 79 -2.47 -6.13 4.15
CA PHE A 79 -3.19 -4.91 3.79
C PHE A 79 -3.06 -4.61 2.30
N THR A 80 -4.10 -4.02 1.74
CA THR A 80 -4.22 -3.65 0.33
C THR A 80 -4.29 -2.13 0.18
N PRO A 81 -4.10 -1.57 -1.04
CA PRO A 81 -4.34 -0.14 -1.27
C PRO A 81 -5.75 0.30 -0.87
N GLU A 82 -6.74 -0.57 -1.03
CA GLU A 82 -8.12 -0.29 -0.63
C GLU A 82 -8.24 -0.10 0.88
N ASP A 83 -7.44 -0.84 1.65
CA ASP A 83 -7.40 -0.67 3.11
C ASP A 83 -6.84 0.70 3.49
N PHE A 84 -5.80 1.16 2.80
CA PHE A 84 -5.26 2.51 2.99
C PHE A 84 -6.31 3.56 2.66
N GLU A 85 -6.98 3.44 1.51
CA GLU A 85 -8.01 4.39 1.13
C GLU A 85 -9.13 4.44 2.15
N ALA A 86 -9.59 3.29 2.62
CA ALA A 86 -10.66 3.23 3.63
C ALA A 86 -10.28 3.97 4.90
N ARG A 87 -9.02 3.86 5.32
CA ARG A 87 -8.54 4.56 6.51
C ARG A 87 -8.41 6.06 6.30
N LEU A 88 -8.03 6.49 5.11
CA LEU A 88 -7.89 7.90 4.77
C LEU A 88 -9.22 8.60 4.51
N ALA A 89 -10.22 7.86 4.06
CA ALA A 89 -11.50 8.42 3.61
C ALA A 89 -12.25 9.22 4.69
N GLY A 90 -12.07 8.86 5.96
CA GLY A 90 -12.70 9.57 7.06
C GLY A 90 -11.93 10.78 7.57
N SER A 91 -10.77 11.07 7.02
CA SER A 91 -9.89 12.12 7.53
C SER A 91 -9.91 13.34 6.62
N PRO A 92 -10.23 14.54 7.17
CA PRO A 92 -10.17 15.77 6.38
C PRO A 92 -8.73 16.20 6.07
N GLU A 93 -7.74 15.59 6.69
CA GLU A 93 -6.33 15.89 6.45
C GLU A 93 -5.80 15.29 5.16
N TRP A 94 -6.54 14.34 4.57
CA TRP A 94 -6.07 13.59 3.42
C TRP A 94 -6.92 13.80 2.19
N GLU A 95 -6.26 13.84 1.05
CA GLU A 95 -6.90 13.85 -0.26
C GLU A 95 -6.37 12.70 -1.08
N VAL A 96 -7.26 11.81 -1.52
CA VAL A 96 -6.89 10.73 -2.44
C VAL A 96 -6.88 11.31 -3.84
N GLU A 97 -5.70 11.37 -4.46
CA GLU A 97 -5.51 11.96 -5.78
C GLU A 97 -5.65 10.94 -6.90
N VAL A 98 -5.18 9.71 -6.65
CA VAL A 98 -5.23 8.62 -7.62
C VAL A 98 -5.58 7.34 -6.88
N HIS A 99 -6.55 6.61 -7.39
CA HIS A 99 -6.80 5.23 -6.98
C HIS A 99 -7.30 4.48 -8.22
N GLU A 100 -6.40 3.77 -8.87
CA GLU A 100 -6.73 3.11 -10.13
C GLU A 100 -5.94 1.83 -10.32
N THR A 101 -6.45 0.97 -11.18
CA THR A 101 -5.75 -0.22 -11.64
C THR A 101 -5.05 0.12 -12.95
N ARG A 102 -3.78 -0.24 -13.06
CA ARG A 102 -2.98 0.01 -14.26
C ARG A 102 -2.34 -1.28 -14.75
N PRO A 103 -2.33 -1.50 -16.06
CA PRO A 103 -1.54 -2.60 -16.63
C PRO A 103 -0.05 -2.28 -16.45
N ARG A 104 0.74 -3.32 -16.27
CA ARG A 104 2.19 -3.13 -16.21
C ARG A 104 2.72 -2.66 -17.55
N PRO A 105 3.64 -1.69 -17.57
CA PRO A 105 4.33 -1.32 -18.78
C PRO A 105 5.03 -2.55 -19.38
N ASP A 106 5.01 -2.68 -20.68
CA ASP A 106 5.70 -3.71 -21.44
C ASP A 106 5.15 -5.13 -21.36
N GLY A 107 4.31 -5.45 -20.39
CA GLY A 107 3.63 -6.74 -20.30
C GLY A 107 4.51 -7.97 -20.30
N HIS A 108 5.78 -7.85 -19.93
CA HIS A 108 6.76 -8.92 -20.11
C HIS A 108 6.65 -10.08 -19.15
N SER A 109 6.14 -9.85 -17.96
CA SER A 109 6.20 -10.90 -16.95
C SER A 109 4.98 -11.80 -16.98
N THR A 110 3.79 -11.26 -17.08
CA THR A 110 2.55 -12.01 -17.24
C THR A 110 1.51 -11.11 -17.85
N PRO A 111 0.79 -11.57 -18.88
CA PRO A 111 -0.21 -10.72 -19.56
C PRO A 111 -1.42 -10.39 -18.70
N HIS A 112 -1.51 -10.95 -17.49
CA HIS A 112 -2.68 -10.80 -16.63
C HIS A 112 -2.41 -10.06 -15.34
N VAL A 113 -1.18 -9.55 -15.15
CA VAL A 113 -0.85 -8.85 -13.90
C VAL A 113 -1.06 -7.36 -14.08
N GLU A 114 -1.98 -6.84 -13.31
CA GLU A 114 -2.24 -5.41 -13.20
C GLU A 114 -1.85 -4.95 -11.81
N ASP A 115 -1.54 -3.68 -11.68
CA ASP A 115 -1.20 -3.07 -10.41
C ASP A 115 -2.29 -2.10 -10.00
N VAL A 116 -2.54 -2.03 -8.70
CA VAL A 116 -3.37 -0.99 -8.11
C VAL A 116 -2.46 0.10 -7.58
N VAL A 117 -2.73 1.33 -7.97
CA VAL A 117 -1.96 2.51 -7.55
C VAL A 117 -2.85 3.41 -6.72
N LEU A 118 -2.41 3.69 -5.51
CA LEU A 118 -3.03 4.68 -4.63
C LEU A 118 -2.02 5.80 -4.38
N ARG A 119 -2.39 7.02 -4.72
CA ARG A 119 -1.62 8.20 -4.36
C ARG A 119 -2.50 9.14 -3.56
N ALA A 120 -2.07 9.48 -2.37
CA ALA A 120 -2.79 10.37 -1.50
C ALA A 120 -1.86 11.46 -0.99
N ARG A 121 -2.41 12.65 -0.77
CA ARG A 121 -1.68 13.80 -0.27
C ARG A 121 -2.21 14.21 1.08
N ARG A 122 -1.29 14.45 2.01
CA ARG A 122 -1.65 15.02 3.31
C ARG A 122 -1.70 16.54 3.17
N ARG A 123 -2.82 17.13 3.55
CA ARG A 123 -2.99 18.58 3.50
C ARG A 123 -2.11 19.27 4.53
N CYS A 124 -1.73 20.49 4.22
CA CYS A 124 -0.95 21.31 5.15
C CYS A 124 -1.79 21.81 6.34
#